data_2265e25fd0901ac34dccb749ab5ef368
#
_entry.id   2265e25fd0901ac34dccb749ab5ef368
#
_cell.length_a   1.000
_cell.length_b   1.000
_cell.length_c   1.000
_cell.angle_alpha   90.00
_cell.angle_beta   90.00
_cell.angle_gamma   90.00
#
_symmetry.space_group_name_H-M   'P 1'
#
loop_
_entity.id
_entity.type
_entity.pdbx_description
1 polymer ?
#
loop_
_entity_poly.entity_id
_entity_poly.type
_entity_poly.pdbx_seq_one_letter_code
_entity_poly.pdbx_strand_id
1 'polypeptide(L)'
;MAAIPSNLTSLDFTEIRESIRSYLRTRDEFTDYDFDGSAASYLLDVLSYNTYYASFTANMAMNEAFLESATIRDNVVKIAKQLNYTPRSVKAPKACVRFAVQTSTIGGSTDYPSSVTMLAGDVFVSTTAGQGYTFTLPSDLTATVDQGTGIATFEQVIIYQGNTLNYEYIVDDVKKRTYLIPSENIDTDLLKVSISPNAQSEEIDTYNLVENIVDVDGTTRGYFLEETDDQRYNVVFGDGVICRQLIAGEVIKLQYVKTEGTAANGCKRFSFIGRVVDSTGRFVSTSSISLVTVDGAQDGEDLETTLSIKFNAPRAFNSQNRAVTESDYEYITKKVYPQAKAVTAVSYTHLRAHETREDRVCRLVV
;
A
#
# COMPACT_ATOMS: atom_id res chain seq x y z
N MET A 1 -23.34 21.27 -0.23
CA MET A 1 -23.05 20.52 1.00
C MET A 1 -23.21 21.48 2.16
N ALA A 2 -24.02 21.14 3.17
CA ALA A 2 -24.08 21.95 4.39
C ALA A 2 -22.74 21.79 5.11
N ALA A 3 -22.13 22.93 5.49
CA ALA A 3 -20.91 22.92 6.28
C ALA A 3 -21.17 22.18 7.60
N ILE A 4 -20.41 21.13 7.88
CA ILE A 4 -20.45 20.44 9.18
C ILE A 4 -19.96 21.46 10.21
N PRO A 5 -20.71 21.76 11.27
CA PRO A 5 -20.27 22.70 12.28
C PRO A 5 -18.96 22.17 12.90
N SER A 6 -17.89 22.95 12.76
CA SER A 6 -16.57 22.60 13.26
C SER A 6 -16.49 22.49 14.80
N ASN A 7 -17.45 23.08 15.50
CA ASN A 7 -17.54 23.09 16.95
C ASN A 7 -18.97 22.84 17.40
N LEU A 8 -19.17 21.81 18.22
CA LEU A 8 -20.43 21.47 18.86
C LEU A 8 -20.66 22.27 20.17
N THR A 9 -19.59 22.68 20.81
CA THR A 9 -19.60 23.34 22.11
C THR A 9 -18.64 24.50 22.10
N SER A 10 -18.90 25.52 22.93
CA SER A 10 -17.98 26.62 23.15
C SER A 10 -16.66 26.11 23.74
N LEU A 11 -15.53 26.57 23.18
CA LEU A 11 -14.17 26.29 23.65
C LEU A 11 -13.56 27.53 24.35
N ASP A 12 -14.39 28.49 24.78
CA ASP A 12 -13.93 29.64 25.54
C ASP A 12 -14.05 29.35 27.04
N PHE A 13 -12.89 29.28 27.71
CA PHE A 13 -12.81 29.06 29.15
C PHE A 13 -13.56 30.14 29.94
N THR A 14 -13.45 31.41 29.50
CA THR A 14 -14.07 32.52 30.17
C THR A 14 -15.58 32.49 30.05
N GLU A 15 -16.11 32.18 28.88
CA GLU A 15 -17.55 31.98 28.68
C GLU A 15 -18.10 30.82 29.51
N ILE A 16 -17.40 29.72 29.58
CA ILE A 16 -17.80 28.56 30.42
C ILE A 16 -17.83 28.96 31.89
N ARG A 17 -16.80 29.65 32.37
CA ARG A 17 -16.69 30.14 33.73
C ARG A 17 -17.85 31.10 34.11
N GLU A 18 -18.11 32.06 33.24
CA GLU A 18 -19.20 33.03 33.44
C GLU A 18 -20.59 32.35 33.36
N SER A 19 -20.75 31.39 32.50
CA SER A 19 -22.00 30.60 32.42
C SER A 19 -22.26 29.81 33.75
N ILE A 20 -21.23 29.15 34.26
CA ILE A 20 -21.37 28.44 35.56
C ILE A 20 -21.66 29.45 36.71
N ARG A 21 -20.94 30.56 36.71
CA ARG A 21 -21.15 31.62 37.69
C ARG A 21 -22.58 32.18 37.65
N SER A 22 -23.06 32.54 36.46
CA SER A 22 -24.41 33.06 36.27
C SER A 22 -25.48 32.08 36.69
N TYR A 23 -25.30 30.75 36.39
CA TYR A 23 -26.19 29.73 36.85
C TYR A 23 -26.22 29.61 38.37
N LEU A 24 -25.07 29.67 39.07
CA LEU A 24 -25.02 29.60 40.52
C LEU A 24 -25.72 30.81 41.18
N ARG A 25 -25.58 32.01 40.59
CA ARG A 25 -26.28 33.22 41.06
C ARG A 25 -27.81 33.17 40.96
N THR A 26 -28.36 32.28 40.16
CA THR A 26 -29.82 32.04 40.11
C THR A 26 -30.34 31.20 41.28
N ARG A 27 -29.46 30.66 42.14
CA ARG A 27 -29.82 29.87 43.29
C ARG A 27 -29.87 30.75 44.53
N ASP A 28 -30.91 30.62 45.33
CA ASP A 28 -31.17 31.44 46.54
C ASP A 28 -30.00 31.41 47.52
N GLU A 29 -29.28 30.26 47.61
CA GLU A 29 -28.15 30.09 48.51
C GLU A 29 -26.91 30.91 48.10
N PHE A 30 -26.82 31.35 46.84
CA PHE A 30 -25.63 31.98 46.24
C PHE A 30 -25.91 33.38 45.69
N THR A 31 -27.06 33.96 45.94
CA THR A 31 -27.50 35.25 45.34
C THR A 31 -26.54 36.37 45.66
N ASP A 32 -26.04 36.49 46.88
CA ASP A 32 -25.11 37.53 47.35
C ASP A 32 -23.68 37.03 47.59
N TYR A 33 -23.35 35.84 47.05
CA TYR A 33 -22.06 35.22 47.29
C TYR A 33 -20.96 35.81 46.42
N ASP A 34 -19.82 36.20 47.06
CA ASP A 34 -18.62 36.69 46.35
C ASP A 34 -17.80 35.51 45.82
N PHE A 35 -17.98 35.23 44.53
CA PHE A 35 -17.25 34.15 43.85
C PHE A 35 -15.80 34.48 43.57
N ASP A 36 -15.41 35.74 43.50
CA ASP A 36 -14.04 36.17 43.10
C ASP A 36 -13.10 36.24 44.32
N GLY A 37 -13.63 36.67 45.48
CA GLY A 37 -12.86 36.80 46.72
C GLY A 37 -12.80 35.50 47.57
N SER A 38 -13.50 34.47 47.21
CA SER A 38 -13.66 33.26 48.02
C SER A 38 -12.94 32.03 47.47
N ALA A 39 -12.75 31.02 48.29
CA ALA A 39 -12.23 29.70 47.89
C ALA A 39 -13.08 29.01 46.76
N ALA A 40 -14.34 29.42 46.61
CA ALA A 40 -15.19 28.96 45.53
C ALA A 40 -14.72 29.36 44.14
N SER A 41 -13.93 30.43 44.03
CA SER A 41 -13.26 30.80 42.77
C SER A 41 -12.41 29.66 42.22
N TYR A 42 -11.61 29.00 43.05
CA TYR A 42 -10.79 27.84 42.60
C TYR A 42 -11.65 26.67 42.15
N LEU A 43 -12.78 26.40 42.81
CA LEU A 43 -13.70 25.35 42.40
C LEU A 43 -14.37 25.67 41.08
N LEU A 44 -14.74 26.93 40.82
CA LEU A 44 -15.26 27.40 39.55
C LEU A 44 -14.24 27.21 38.45
N ASP A 45 -12.96 27.55 38.70
CA ASP A 45 -11.90 27.39 37.75
C ASP A 45 -11.68 25.91 37.42
N VAL A 46 -11.66 25.01 38.41
CA VAL A 46 -11.52 23.57 38.19
C VAL A 46 -12.71 23.00 37.40
N LEU A 47 -13.93 23.40 37.72
CA LEU A 47 -15.13 22.97 36.99
C LEU A 47 -15.13 23.48 35.57
N SER A 48 -14.74 24.76 35.35
CA SER A 48 -14.64 25.38 34.04
C SER A 48 -13.59 24.69 33.20
N TYR A 49 -12.44 24.35 33.81
CA TYR A 49 -11.35 23.63 33.15
C TYR A 49 -11.78 22.20 32.76
N ASN A 50 -12.44 21.51 33.64
CA ASN A 50 -12.99 20.17 33.37
C ASN A 50 -14.00 20.21 32.19
N THR A 51 -14.91 21.20 32.21
CA THR A 51 -15.89 21.40 31.15
C THR A 51 -15.24 21.76 29.83
N TYR A 52 -14.22 22.62 29.87
CA TYR A 52 -13.41 22.94 28.68
C TYR A 52 -12.76 21.71 28.06
N TYR A 53 -12.12 20.85 28.89
CA TYR A 53 -11.54 19.59 28.40
C TYR A 53 -12.58 18.62 27.87
N ALA A 54 -13.71 18.49 28.53
CA ALA A 54 -14.81 17.65 28.06
C ALA A 54 -15.34 18.12 26.70
N SER A 55 -15.52 19.45 26.56
CA SER A 55 -15.95 20.10 25.32
C SER A 55 -14.92 19.92 24.19
N PHE A 56 -13.64 20.10 24.51
CA PHE A 56 -12.54 19.86 23.56
C PHE A 56 -12.52 18.43 23.07
N THR A 57 -12.61 17.46 23.99
CA THR A 57 -12.63 16.03 23.64
C THR A 57 -13.86 15.68 22.80
N ALA A 58 -15.03 16.23 23.13
CA ALA A 58 -16.25 16.02 22.35
C ALA A 58 -16.14 16.58 20.94
N ASN A 59 -15.63 17.81 20.78
CA ASN A 59 -15.42 18.42 19.47
C ASN A 59 -14.39 17.65 18.64
N MET A 60 -13.29 17.19 19.26
CA MET A 60 -12.29 16.38 18.62
C MET A 60 -12.87 15.03 18.15
N ALA A 61 -13.60 14.33 19.02
CA ALA A 61 -14.24 13.06 18.66
C ALA A 61 -15.23 13.23 17.50
N MET A 62 -15.96 14.34 17.48
CA MET A 62 -16.89 14.65 16.39
C MET A 62 -16.17 14.93 15.07
N ASN A 63 -15.08 15.72 15.11
CA ASN A 63 -14.28 16.00 13.93
C ASN A 63 -13.65 14.71 13.38
N GLU A 64 -13.16 13.83 14.23
CA GLU A 64 -12.57 12.56 13.84
C GLU A 64 -13.61 11.51 13.36
N ALA A 65 -14.90 11.73 13.57
CA ALA A 65 -15.96 10.83 13.09
C ALA A 65 -16.28 10.94 11.59
N PHE A 66 -15.83 12.02 10.93
CA PHE A 66 -16.12 12.24 9.51
C PHE A 66 -14.85 12.27 8.67
N LEU A 67 -14.87 11.63 7.51
CA LEU A 67 -13.74 11.52 6.61
C LEU A 67 -13.13 12.88 6.24
N GLU A 68 -13.97 13.89 6.01
CA GLU A 68 -13.55 15.22 5.57
C GLU A 68 -12.78 15.96 6.66
N SER A 69 -13.21 15.88 7.92
CA SER A 69 -12.64 16.60 9.05
C SER A 69 -11.60 15.82 9.86
N ALA A 70 -11.60 14.48 9.80
CA ALA A 70 -10.64 13.65 10.52
C ALA A 70 -9.19 14.01 10.18
N THR A 71 -8.31 14.09 11.17
CA THR A 71 -6.89 14.44 11.01
C THR A 71 -5.95 13.29 11.31
N ILE A 72 -6.38 12.37 12.18
CA ILE A 72 -5.62 11.20 12.58
C ILE A 72 -5.72 10.15 11.47
N ARG A 73 -4.56 9.69 10.94
CA ARG A 73 -4.50 8.72 9.84
C ARG A 73 -5.33 7.48 10.10
N ASP A 74 -5.22 6.90 11.30
CA ASP A 74 -5.91 5.66 11.67
C ASP A 74 -7.43 5.79 11.56
N ASN A 75 -7.98 6.94 11.96
CA ASN A 75 -9.41 7.22 11.83
C ASN A 75 -9.82 7.39 10.36
N VAL A 76 -9.00 8.10 9.58
CA VAL A 76 -9.21 8.25 8.13
C VAL A 76 -9.21 6.90 7.43
N VAL A 77 -8.26 6.02 7.75
CA VAL A 77 -8.16 4.65 7.20
C VAL A 77 -9.37 3.81 7.60
N LYS A 78 -9.79 3.85 8.88
CA LYS A 78 -10.99 3.13 9.36
C LYS A 78 -12.26 3.57 8.64
N ILE A 79 -12.42 4.87 8.39
CA ILE A 79 -13.58 5.39 7.65
C ILE A 79 -13.48 5.01 6.16
N ALA A 80 -12.28 5.11 5.56
CA ALA A 80 -12.05 4.70 4.17
C ALA A 80 -12.35 3.21 3.95
N LYS A 81 -12.00 2.35 4.92
CA LYS A 81 -12.34 0.93 4.90
C LYS A 81 -13.86 0.68 4.85
N GLN A 82 -14.68 1.49 5.53
CA GLN A 82 -16.15 1.41 5.43
C GLN A 82 -16.66 1.74 4.03
N LEU A 83 -15.87 2.51 3.25
CA LEU A 83 -16.11 2.80 1.84
C LEU A 83 -15.48 1.77 0.89
N ASN A 84 -15.00 0.66 1.41
CA ASN A 84 -14.29 -0.39 0.63
C ASN A 84 -13.02 0.13 -0.05
N TYR A 85 -12.36 1.12 0.55
CA TYR A 85 -11.11 1.67 0.04
C TYR A 85 -9.93 1.23 0.90
N THR A 86 -8.97 0.55 0.28
CA THR A 86 -7.69 0.22 0.90
C THR A 86 -6.66 1.24 0.44
N PRO A 87 -6.04 2.01 1.35
CA PRO A 87 -4.99 2.95 1.00
C PRO A 87 -3.81 2.28 0.30
N ARG A 88 -3.15 3.01 -0.61
CA ARG A 88 -1.97 2.50 -1.30
C ARG A 88 -0.80 2.38 -0.33
N SER A 89 -0.12 1.26 -0.43
CA SER A 89 1.13 1.01 0.28
C SER A 89 2.28 1.83 -0.29
N VAL A 90 3.42 1.77 0.38
CA VAL A 90 4.68 2.24 -0.18
C VAL A 90 4.99 1.44 -1.44
N LYS A 91 5.42 2.11 -2.52
CA LYS A 91 5.83 1.44 -3.76
C LYS A 91 7.33 1.36 -3.90
N ALA A 92 7.81 0.18 -4.25
CA ALA A 92 9.21 -0.05 -4.52
C ALA A 92 9.63 0.59 -5.85
N PRO A 93 10.70 1.41 -5.89
CA PRO A 93 11.29 1.85 -7.14
C PRO A 93 11.66 0.67 -8.01
N LYS A 94 11.31 0.73 -9.28
CA LYS A 94 11.66 -0.27 -10.27
C LYS A 94 12.76 0.22 -11.20
N ALA A 95 13.66 -0.66 -11.59
CA ALA A 95 14.69 -0.39 -12.59
C ALA A 95 14.71 -1.51 -13.63
N CYS A 96 15.13 -1.19 -14.84
CA CYS A 96 15.30 -2.16 -15.91
C CYS A 96 16.78 -2.29 -16.25
N VAL A 97 17.28 -3.52 -16.20
CA VAL A 97 18.67 -3.82 -16.55
C VAL A 97 18.74 -4.91 -17.62
N ARG A 98 19.74 -4.82 -18.50
CA ARG A 98 20.16 -5.90 -19.39
C ARG A 98 21.33 -6.61 -18.72
N PHE A 99 21.23 -7.92 -18.60
CA PHE A 99 22.22 -8.75 -17.95
C PHE A 99 22.65 -9.89 -18.87
N ALA A 100 23.94 -10.00 -19.15
CA ALA A 100 24.50 -11.10 -19.91
C ALA A 100 25.60 -11.81 -19.12
N VAL A 101 25.61 -13.12 -19.16
CA VAL A 101 26.55 -13.96 -18.45
C VAL A 101 27.16 -15.01 -19.39
N GLN A 102 28.47 -15.19 -19.31
CA GLN A 102 29.19 -16.27 -20.02
C GLN A 102 29.06 -17.56 -19.22
N THR A 103 28.58 -18.61 -19.86
CA THR A 103 28.53 -19.95 -19.28
C THR A 103 29.79 -20.75 -19.61
N SER A 104 30.07 -21.77 -18.81
CA SER A 104 31.12 -22.75 -19.07
C SER A 104 30.54 -23.97 -19.77
N THR A 105 31.35 -24.67 -20.57
CA THR A 105 30.94 -25.93 -21.21
C THR A 105 30.67 -27.06 -20.21
N ILE A 106 29.80 -27.99 -20.59
CA ILE A 106 29.38 -29.09 -19.75
C ILE A 106 30.44 -30.23 -19.77
N GLY A 107 31.07 -30.52 -18.63
CA GLY A 107 31.84 -31.74 -18.41
C GLY A 107 33.02 -31.98 -19.35
N GLY A 108 33.60 -30.93 -19.94
CA GLY A 108 34.70 -31.05 -20.92
C GLY A 108 34.23 -31.31 -22.36
N SER A 109 32.92 -31.26 -22.61
CA SER A 109 32.29 -31.25 -23.93
C SER A 109 32.47 -29.86 -24.57
N THR A 110 32.18 -29.74 -25.87
CA THR A 110 32.06 -28.45 -26.56
C THR A 110 30.68 -27.81 -26.37
N ASP A 111 29.74 -28.50 -25.70
CA ASP A 111 28.36 -28.10 -25.56
C ASP A 111 28.15 -27.21 -24.34
N TYR A 112 27.41 -26.13 -24.51
CA TYR A 112 26.98 -25.23 -23.44
C TYR A 112 25.64 -25.68 -22.83
N PRO A 113 25.32 -25.27 -21.57
CA PRO A 113 23.99 -25.54 -21.01
C PRO A 113 22.89 -24.93 -21.87
N SER A 114 21.70 -25.57 -21.93
CA SER A 114 20.59 -25.09 -22.76
C SER A 114 19.99 -23.77 -22.26
N SER A 115 19.99 -23.58 -20.95
CA SER A 115 19.43 -22.37 -20.31
C SER A 115 20.16 -22.02 -19.01
N VAL A 116 19.94 -20.81 -18.58
CA VAL A 116 20.43 -20.27 -17.32
C VAL A 116 19.29 -19.57 -16.60
N THR A 117 19.18 -19.81 -15.31
CA THR A 117 18.15 -19.21 -14.46
C THR A 117 18.79 -18.29 -13.42
N MET A 118 18.37 -17.03 -13.39
CA MET A 118 18.66 -16.09 -12.32
C MET A 118 17.63 -16.34 -11.22
N LEU A 119 18.10 -16.69 -10.02
CA LEU A 119 17.24 -16.99 -8.89
C LEU A 119 16.62 -15.72 -8.30
N ALA A 120 15.35 -15.81 -7.88
CA ALA A 120 14.63 -14.78 -7.15
C ALA A 120 15.32 -14.40 -5.82
N GLY A 121 15.07 -13.21 -5.36
CA GLY A 121 15.63 -12.65 -4.13
C GLY A 121 16.50 -11.42 -4.38
N ASP A 122 17.37 -11.12 -3.45
CA ASP A 122 18.25 -9.95 -3.53
C ASP A 122 19.36 -10.19 -4.56
N VAL A 123 19.29 -9.50 -5.68
CA VAL A 123 20.13 -9.80 -6.86
C VAL A 123 21.08 -8.67 -7.24
N PHE A 124 20.73 -7.41 -6.95
CA PHE A 124 21.56 -6.26 -7.28
C PHE A 124 21.69 -5.30 -6.10
N VAL A 125 22.78 -4.54 -6.09
CA VAL A 125 22.99 -3.39 -5.20
C VAL A 125 23.30 -2.15 -6.03
N SER A 126 22.86 -1.01 -5.52
CA SER A 126 23.15 0.29 -6.11
C SER A 126 23.46 1.28 -5.00
N THR A 127 24.20 2.35 -5.32
CA THR A 127 24.50 3.42 -4.37
C THR A 127 24.08 4.75 -4.96
N THR A 128 23.29 5.50 -4.21
CA THR A 128 22.87 6.86 -4.57
C THR A 128 23.05 7.76 -3.36
N ALA A 129 23.60 8.95 -3.58
CA ALA A 129 23.90 9.94 -2.52
C ALA A 129 24.71 9.37 -1.31
N GLY A 130 25.53 8.35 -1.53
CA GLY A 130 26.33 7.70 -0.47
C GLY A 130 25.57 6.63 0.32
N GLN A 131 24.30 6.40 0.04
CA GLN A 131 23.48 5.34 0.63
C GLN A 131 23.40 4.14 -0.30
N GLY A 132 23.58 2.94 0.24
CA GLY A 132 23.46 1.68 -0.48
C GLY A 132 22.01 1.17 -0.46
N TYR A 133 21.52 0.71 -1.60
CA TYR A 133 20.19 0.13 -1.76
C TYR A 133 20.27 -1.25 -2.39
N THR A 134 19.52 -2.18 -1.86
CA THR A 134 19.37 -3.53 -2.42
C THR A 134 18.20 -3.57 -3.37
N PHE A 135 18.36 -4.32 -4.47
CA PHE A 135 17.30 -4.55 -5.46
C PHE A 135 17.05 -6.04 -5.58
N THR A 136 15.79 -6.41 -5.56
CA THR A 136 15.30 -7.78 -5.57
C THR A 136 14.61 -8.14 -6.87
N LEU A 137 14.69 -9.43 -7.23
CA LEU A 137 13.94 -10.04 -8.31
C LEU A 137 12.78 -10.85 -7.70
N PRO A 138 11.51 -10.55 -8.03
CA PRO A 138 10.35 -11.20 -7.39
C PRO A 138 10.16 -12.67 -7.74
N SER A 139 10.69 -13.12 -8.89
CA SER A 139 10.57 -14.50 -9.37
C SER A 139 11.78 -14.88 -10.20
N ASP A 140 12.06 -16.19 -10.27
CA ASP A 140 13.11 -16.73 -11.09
C ASP A 140 12.93 -16.32 -12.55
N LEU A 141 14.04 -15.96 -13.20
CA LEU A 141 14.05 -15.58 -14.60
C LEU A 141 15.01 -16.48 -15.37
N THR A 142 14.52 -17.13 -16.43
CA THR A 142 15.31 -18.05 -17.26
C THR A 142 15.59 -17.46 -18.63
N ALA A 143 16.83 -17.56 -19.08
CA ALA A 143 17.26 -17.21 -20.43
C ALA A 143 17.92 -18.39 -21.13
N THR A 144 17.74 -18.49 -22.44
CA THR A 144 18.43 -19.49 -23.27
C THR A 144 19.87 -19.10 -23.51
N VAL A 145 20.76 -20.09 -23.61
CA VAL A 145 22.18 -19.90 -23.91
C VAL A 145 22.38 -20.04 -25.40
N ASP A 146 23.08 -19.08 -26.00
CA ASP A 146 23.54 -19.20 -27.38
C ASP A 146 24.64 -20.26 -27.48
N GLN A 147 24.37 -21.32 -28.20
CA GLN A 147 25.29 -22.46 -28.36
C GLN A 147 26.53 -22.15 -29.14
N GLY A 148 26.56 -21.04 -29.89
CA GLY A 148 27.75 -20.59 -30.62
C GLY A 148 28.74 -19.81 -29.77
N THR A 149 28.22 -19.01 -28.82
CA THR A 149 29.02 -18.11 -28.00
C THR A 149 29.08 -18.49 -26.52
N GLY A 150 28.14 -19.35 -26.06
CA GLY A 150 27.98 -19.72 -24.66
C GLY A 150 27.45 -18.58 -23.78
N ILE A 151 26.87 -17.53 -24.37
CA ILE A 151 26.34 -16.37 -23.63
C ILE A 151 24.82 -16.54 -23.44
N ALA A 152 24.39 -16.33 -22.21
CA ALA A 152 22.97 -16.15 -21.88
C ALA A 152 22.69 -14.65 -21.67
N THR A 153 21.71 -14.11 -22.38
CA THR A 153 21.32 -12.70 -22.25
C THR A 153 19.90 -12.58 -21.77
N PHE A 154 19.74 -11.82 -20.69
CA PHE A 154 18.45 -11.36 -20.15
C PHE A 154 18.25 -9.93 -20.63
N GLU A 155 17.37 -9.72 -21.61
CA GLU A 155 17.24 -8.43 -22.31
C GLU A 155 16.58 -7.35 -21.44
N GLN A 156 15.56 -7.72 -20.66
CA GLN A 156 14.81 -6.82 -19.79
C GLN A 156 14.56 -7.49 -18.45
N VAL A 157 15.42 -7.20 -17.49
CA VAL A 157 15.27 -7.64 -16.10
C VAL A 157 14.70 -6.50 -15.30
N ILE A 158 13.44 -6.61 -14.88
CA ILE A 158 12.82 -5.62 -14.01
C ILE A 158 13.14 -6.01 -12.57
N ILE A 159 13.81 -5.12 -11.87
CA ILE A 159 14.20 -5.28 -10.47
C ILE A 159 13.55 -4.20 -9.62
N TYR A 160 13.21 -4.55 -8.39
CA TYR A 160 12.52 -3.68 -7.44
C TYR A 160 13.41 -3.39 -6.24
N GLN A 161 13.41 -2.14 -5.79
CA GLN A 161 14.17 -1.79 -4.58
C GLN A 161 13.54 -2.42 -3.34
N GLY A 162 14.38 -3.00 -2.51
CA GLY A 162 13.98 -3.58 -1.24
C GLY A 162 14.58 -4.96 -1.02
N ASN A 163 14.21 -5.53 0.12
CA ASN A 163 14.62 -6.87 0.50
C ASN A 163 13.42 -7.80 0.48
N THR A 164 13.56 -8.96 -0.15
CA THR A 164 12.54 -9.99 -0.13
C THR A 164 12.53 -10.69 1.22
N LEU A 165 11.39 -10.66 1.89
CA LEU A 165 11.16 -11.32 3.17
C LEU A 165 10.09 -12.39 3.02
N ASN A 166 10.29 -13.51 3.73
CA ASN A 166 9.34 -14.60 3.79
C ASN A 166 8.87 -14.76 5.23
N TYR A 167 7.57 -14.96 5.41
CA TYR A 167 6.98 -15.24 6.71
C TYR A 167 5.95 -16.35 6.59
N GLU A 168 5.86 -17.23 7.58
CA GLU A 168 4.96 -18.37 7.55
C GLU A 168 4.06 -18.38 8.79
N TYR A 169 2.78 -18.70 8.56
CA TYR A 169 1.80 -18.97 9.60
C TYR A 169 1.25 -20.37 9.46
N ILE A 170 1.08 -21.06 10.56
CA ILE A 170 0.33 -22.31 10.62
C ILE A 170 -1.10 -21.97 11.04
N VAL A 171 -2.07 -22.48 10.30
CA VAL A 171 -3.49 -22.30 10.62
C VAL A 171 -3.84 -23.25 11.78
N ASP A 172 -3.98 -22.69 12.98
CA ASP A 172 -4.35 -23.39 14.20
C ASP A 172 -5.84 -23.24 14.52
N ASP A 173 -6.46 -22.12 14.18
CA ASP A 173 -7.90 -21.87 14.34
C ASP A 173 -8.54 -21.49 12.99
N VAL A 174 -9.45 -22.32 12.52
CA VAL A 174 -10.21 -22.11 11.26
C VAL A 174 -11.07 -20.85 11.32
N LYS A 175 -11.45 -20.39 12.51
CA LYS A 175 -12.21 -19.14 12.69
C LYS A 175 -11.33 -17.89 12.54
N LYS A 176 -10.01 -18.02 12.74
CA LYS A 176 -9.06 -16.93 12.54
C LYS A 176 -8.81 -16.74 11.03
N ARG A 177 -9.29 -15.66 10.49
CA ARG A 177 -9.17 -15.35 9.05
C ARG A 177 -8.16 -14.24 8.74
N THR A 178 -7.66 -13.58 9.77
CA THR A 178 -6.80 -12.40 9.62
C THR A 178 -5.39 -12.70 10.10
N TYR A 179 -4.39 -12.44 9.24
CA TYR A 179 -2.98 -12.66 9.50
C TYR A 179 -2.18 -11.40 9.19
N LEU A 180 -1.46 -10.90 10.19
CA LEU A 180 -0.69 -9.66 10.08
C LEU A 180 0.61 -9.89 9.30
N ILE A 181 0.94 -9.01 8.37
CA ILE A 181 2.29 -8.95 7.80
C ILE A 181 3.18 -8.20 8.79
N PRO A 182 4.24 -8.83 9.33
CA PRO A 182 4.97 -8.29 10.48
C PRO A 182 5.82 -7.06 10.18
N SER A 183 6.06 -6.73 8.91
CA SER A 183 6.91 -5.62 8.49
C SER A 183 6.09 -4.39 8.10
N GLU A 184 6.64 -3.23 8.38
CA GLU A 184 6.20 -1.93 7.87
C GLU A 184 6.84 -1.64 6.51
N ASN A 185 6.33 -0.65 5.79
CA ASN A 185 6.86 -0.20 4.49
C ASN A 185 7.00 -1.33 3.47
N ILE A 186 5.96 -2.13 3.33
CA ILE A 186 5.90 -3.18 2.33
C ILE A 186 5.25 -2.67 1.05
N ASP A 187 5.69 -3.21 -0.08
CA ASP A 187 4.99 -3.03 -1.36
C ASP A 187 3.95 -4.14 -1.52
N THR A 188 2.67 -3.79 -1.43
CA THR A 188 1.56 -4.75 -1.54
C THR A 188 1.37 -5.28 -2.95
N ASP A 189 1.85 -4.58 -3.99
CA ASP A 189 1.78 -5.04 -5.37
C ASP A 189 2.75 -6.22 -5.62
N LEU A 190 3.81 -6.34 -4.78
CA LEU A 190 4.79 -7.42 -4.83
C LEU A 190 4.52 -8.54 -3.80
N LEU A 191 3.40 -8.45 -3.07
CA LEU A 191 3.01 -9.48 -2.11
C LEU A 191 2.56 -10.75 -2.85
N LYS A 192 3.19 -11.87 -2.49
CA LYS A 192 2.76 -13.20 -2.92
C LYS A 192 2.25 -13.98 -1.72
N VAL A 193 1.02 -14.44 -1.82
CA VAL A 193 0.38 -15.26 -0.81
C VAL A 193 0.19 -16.65 -1.38
N SER A 194 0.72 -17.63 -0.68
CA SER A 194 0.57 -19.03 -1.06
C SER A 194 0.27 -19.90 0.16
N ILE A 195 -0.42 -21.00 -0.06
CA ILE A 195 -0.84 -21.94 0.99
C ILE A 195 -0.39 -23.32 0.62
N SER A 196 0.26 -24.01 1.57
CA SER A 196 0.61 -25.43 1.47
C SER A 196 -0.31 -26.22 2.38
N PRO A 197 -0.73 -27.45 1.98
CA PRO A 197 -1.60 -28.31 2.81
C PRO A 197 -0.99 -28.66 4.18
N ASN A 198 0.33 -28.70 4.26
CA ASN A 198 1.09 -28.90 5.50
C ASN A 198 2.54 -28.40 5.32
N ALA A 199 3.31 -28.37 6.40
CA ALA A 199 4.69 -27.85 6.41
C ALA A 199 5.68 -28.69 5.55
N GLN A 200 5.36 -29.95 5.25
CA GLN A 200 6.20 -30.86 4.48
C GLN A 200 5.77 -30.99 3.01
N SER A 201 4.66 -30.38 2.63
CA SER A 201 4.15 -30.48 1.26
C SER A 201 4.90 -29.54 0.32
N GLU A 202 5.29 -30.04 -0.84
CA GLU A 202 5.81 -29.25 -1.96
C GLU A 202 4.66 -28.65 -2.80
N GLU A 203 3.43 -29.09 -2.57
CA GLU A 203 2.25 -28.53 -3.23
C GLU A 203 1.97 -27.14 -2.69
N ILE A 204 1.87 -26.17 -3.57
CA ILE A 204 1.68 -24.75 -3.23
C ILE A 204 0.52 -24.21 -4.05
N ASP A 205 -0.51 -23.79 -3.36
CA ASP A 205 -1.64 -23.07 -3.93
C ASP A 205 -1.41 -21.57 -3.87
N THR A 206 -1.38 -20.89 -5.00
CA THR A 206 -1.26 -19.42 -5.05
C THR A 206 -2.62 -18.76 -4.86
N TYR A 207 -2.66 -17.74 -4.01
CA TYR A 207 -3.84 -16.91 -3.74
C TYR A 207 -3.67 -15.54 -4.36
N ASN A 208 -4.75 -14.98 -4.89
CA ASN A 208 -4.75 -13.68 -5.55
C ASN A 208 -5.51 -12.64 -4.71
N LEU A 209 -5.08 -11.38 -4.82
CA LEU A 209 -5.81 -10.26 -4.22
C LEU A 209 -7.19 -10.12 -4.90
N VAL A 210 -8.24 -10.08 -4.09
CA VAL A 210 -9.61 -9.87 -4.57
C VAL A 210 -9.95 -8.38 -4.47
N GLU A 211 -10.17 -7.76 -5.62
CA GLU A 211 -10.63 -6.36 -5.69
C GLU A 211 -12.15 -6.26 -5.78
N ASN A 212 -12.83 -7.28 -6.32
CA ASN A 212 -14.26 -7.28 -6.54
C ASN A 212 -14.90 -8.55 -5.96
N ILE A 213 -15.81 -8.37 -4.99
CA ILE A 213 -16.51 -9.48 -4.31
C ILE A 213 -17.51 -10.17 -5.23
N VAL A 214 -17.99 -9.50 -6.29
CA VAL A 214 -19.02 -10.04 -7.18
C VAL A 214 -18.52 -11.22 -8.02
N ASP A 215 -17.23 -11.29 -8.30
CA ASP A 215 -16.62 -12.26 -9.19
C ASP A 215 -16.05 -13.49 -8.47
N VAL A 216 -16.31 -13.62 -7.16
CA VAL A 216 -15.74 -14.69 -6.32
C VAL A 216 -16.83 -15.56 -5.70
N ASP A 217 -16.53 -16.83 -5.54
CA ASP A 217 -17.34 -17.84 -4.86
C ASP A 217 -16.59 -18.48 -3.67
N GLY A 218 -17.25 -19.39 -2.96
CA GLY A 218 -16.67 -20.08 -1.80
C GLY A 218 -15.48 -21.00 -2.11
N THR A 219 -15.12 -21.21 -3.39
CA THR A 219 -13.99 -22.04 -3.83
C THR A 219 -12.81 -21.20 -4.34
N THR A 220 -13.04 -19.94 -4.60
CA THR A 220 -12.05 -19.01 -5.15
C THR A 220 -10.88 -18.84 -4.18
N ARG A 221 -9.64 -19.04 -4.66
CA ARG A 221 -8.40 -18.86 -3.91
C ARG A 221 -8.03 -17.39 -3.89
N GLY A 222 -8.68 -16.63 -3.00
CA GLY A 222 -8.52 -15.19 -2.89
C GLY A 222 -8.27 -14.75 -1.46
N TYR A 223 -7.66 -13.55 -1.33
CA TYR A 223 -7.47 -12.84 -0.09
C TYR A 223 -7.79 -11.36 -0.24
N PHE A 224 -8.05 -10.70 0.88
CA PHE A 224 -8.24 -9.26 0.97
C PHE A 224 -7.10 -8.64 1.77
N LEU A 225 -6.79 -7.36 1.49
CA LEU A 225 -5.82 -6.58 2.24
C LEU A 225 -6.52 -5.50 3.04
N GLU A 226 -6.08 -5.32 4.28
CA GLU A 226 -6.56 -4.28 5.18
C GLU A 226 -5.37 -3.61 5.87
N GLU A 227 -5.30 -2.27 5.81
CA GLU A 227 -4.30 -1.51 6.59
C GLU A 227 -4.70 -1.52 8.07
N THR A 228 -3.71 -1.71 8.96
CA THR A 228 -3.86 -1.63 10.42
C THR A 228 -3.44 -0.27 10.95
N ASP A 229 -3.72 -0.02 12.24
CA ASP A 229 -3.38 1.23 12.92
C ASP A 229 -1.87 1.55 12.89
N ASP A 230 -1.01 0.52 12.77
CA ASP A 230 0.46 0.65 12.72
C ASP A 230 1.03 0.76 11.30
N GLN A 231 0.23 1.12 10.30
CA GLN A 231 0.64 1.17 8.88
C GLN A 231 1.17 -0.17 8.33
N ARG A 232 0.79 -1.27 8.97
CA ARG A 232 1.01 -2.64 8.49
C ARG A 232 -0.22 -3.12 7.77
N TYR A 233 -0.11 -4.27 7.13
CA TYR A 233 -1.21 -4.86 6.40
C TYR A 233 -1.60 -6.21 6.98
N ASN A 234 -2.91 -6.45 7.05
CA ASN A 234 -3.49 -7.74 7.32
C ASN A 234 -3.89 -8.41 6.01
N VAL A 235 -3.58 -9.68 5.89
CA VAL A 235 -4.13 -10.59 4.89
C VAL A 235 -5.36 -11.24 5.49
N VAL A 236 -6.53 -11.06 4.87
CA VAL A 236 -7.80 -11.60 5.33
C VAL A 236 -8.28 -12.65 4.35
N PHE A 237 -8.51 -13.86 4.82
CA PHE A 237 -9.01 -14.97 4.02
C PHE A 237 -10.52 -15.12 4.10
N GLY A 238 -11.09 -15.86 3.16
CA GLY A 238 -12.51 -16.12 3.05
C GLY A 238 -13.11 -16.95 4.18
N ASP A 239 -14.44 -17.04 4.18
CA ASP A 239 -15.25 -17.80 5.14
C ASP A 239 -15.91 -19.05 4.54
N GLY A 240 -15.58 -19.37 3.28
CA GLY A 240 -16.20 -20.45 2.54
C GLY A 240 -17.47 -20.06 1.77
N VAL A 241 -17.95 -18.81 1.96
CA VAL A 241 -19.00 -18.19 1.14
C VAL A 241 -18.38 -17.23 0.13
N ILE A 242 -17.53 -16.33 0.63
CA ILE A 242 -16.72 -15.44 -0.18
C ILE A 242 -15.28 -15.89 -0.04
N CYS A 243 -14.71 -16.44 -1.09
CA CYS A 243 -13.39 -17.10 -1.12
C CYS A 243 -13.30 -18.35 -0.23
N ARG A 244 -12.30 -19.15 -0.53
CA ARG A 244 -12.03 -20.42 0.16
C ARG A 244 -11.69 -20.17 1.63
N GLN A 245 -12.31 -20.92 2.53
CA GLN A 245 -11.95 -20.98 3.93
C GLN A 245 -10.69 -21.82 4.13
N LEU A 246 -9.81 -21.40 5.04
CA LEU A 246 -8.62 -22.12 5.43
C LEU A 246 -8.97 -23.36 6.25
N ILE A 247 -8.11 -24.36 6.20
CA ILE A 247 -8.23 -25.61 6.94
C ILE A 247 -7.12 -25.67 8.01
N ALA A 248 -7.45 -26.21 9.20
CA ALA A 248 -6.45 -26.36 10.26
C ALA A 248 -5.28 -27.24 9.80
N GLY A 249 -4.06 -26.82 10.08
CA GLY A 249 -2.82 -27.48 9.67
C GLY A 249 -2.23 -26.97 8.35
N GLU A 250 -2.97 -26.18 7.57
CA GLU A 250 -2.43 -25.48 6.40
C GLU A 250 -1.35 -24.47 6.82
N VAL A 251 -0.39 -24.23 5.94
CA VAL A 251 0.69 -23.25 6.14
C VAL A 251 0.54 -22.13 5.13
N ILE A 252 0.33 -20.92 5.64
CA ILE A 252 0.28 -19.68 4.87
C ILE A 252 1.72 -19.19 4.71
N LYS A 253 2.16 -19.02 3.47
CA LYS A 253 3.47 -18.47 3.12
C LYS A 253 3.27 -17.08 2.52
N LEU A 254 3.81 -16.07 3.19
CA LEU A 254 3.79 -14.69 2.77
C LEU A 254 5.19 -14.31 2.28
N GLN A 255 5.33 -13.99 1.00
CA GLN A 255 6.54 -13.42 0.43
C GLN A 255 6.25 -11.98 0.03
N TYR A 256 7.02 -11.04 0.55
CA TYR A 256 6.81 -9.63 0.31
C TYR A 256 8.13 -8.87 0.26
N VAL A 257 8.12 -7.69 -0.34
CA VAL A 257 9.28 -6.81 -0.44
C VAL A 257 9.12 -5.66 0.54
N LYS A 258 10.10 -5.50 1.44
CA LYS A 258 10.22 -4.32 2.29
C LYS A 258 11.05 -3.28 1.56
N THR A 259 10.49 -2.10 1.32
CA THR A 259 11.07 -1.03 0.51
C THR A 259 11.30 0.25 1.32
N GLU A 260 12.16 1.12 0.80
CA GLU A 260 12.41 2.48 1.34
C GLU A 260 11.69 3.57 0.51
N GLY A 261 10.74 3.17 -0.34
CA GLY A 261 9.91 4.08 -1.11
C GLY A 261 10.72 5.02 -2.02
N THR A 262 10.41 6.30 -1.99
CA THR A 262 11.02 7.32 -2.88
C THR A 262 12.53 7.47 -2.73
N ALA A 263 13.13 7.04 -1.61
CA ALA A 263 14.54 7.28 -1.28
C ALA A 263 15.53 6.67 -2.30
N ALA A 264 15.18 5.55 -2.94
CA ALA A 264 16.04 4.89 -3.92
C ALA A 264 15.74 5.30 -5.38
N ASN A 265 14.83 6.23 -5.61
CA ASN A 265 14.62 6.79 -6.94
C ASN A 265 15.91 7.46 -7.44
N GLY A 266 16.22 7.25 -8.72
CA GLY A 266 17.41 7.82 -9.36
C GLY A 266 18.67 6.95 -9.29
N CYS A 267 18.64 5.74 -8.70
CA CYS A 267 19.71 4.76 -8.81
C CYS A 267 19.93 4.37 -10.27
N LYS A 268 21.19 4.47 -10.76
CA LYS A 268 21.53 4.21 -12.16
C LYS A 268 22.67 3.21 -12.36
N ARG A 269 23.42 2.91 -11.30
CA ARG A 269 24.55 2.00 -11.37
C ARG A 269 24.29 0.81 -10.48
N PHE A 270 24.20 -0.36 -11.07
CA PHE A 270 23.92 -1.60 -10.36
C PHE A 270 25.13 -2.51 -10.39
N SER A 271 25.31 -3.26 -9.30
CA SER A 271 26.27 -4.35 -9.19
C SER A 271 25.54 -5.63 -8.86
N PHE A 272 25.85 -6.72 -9.55
CA PHE A 272 25.19 -8.00 -9.35
C PHE A 272 25.78 -8.71 -8.11
N ILE A 273 24.90 -9.17 -7.23
CA ILE A 273 25.22 -9.95 -6.01
C ILE A 273 24.46 -11.27 -5.96
N GLY A 274 23.51 -11.48 -6.90
CA GLY A 274 22.62 -12.63 -6.93
C GLY A 274 23.31 -13.93 -7.31
N ARG A 275 22.48 -14.94 -7.57
CA ARG A 275 22.92 -16.27 -7.98
C ARG A 275 22.29 -16.65 -9.31
N VAL A 276 23.11 -17.27 -10.16
CA VAL A 276 22.67 -17.78 -11.46
C VAL A 276 23.01 -19.26 -11.52
N VAL A 277 22.05 -20.06 -11.97
CA VAL A 277 22.15 -21.52 -12.05
C VAL A 277 21.94 -21.96 -13.47
N ASP A 278 22.72 -22.89 -13.98
CA ASP A 278 22.54 -23.47 -15.32
C ASP A 278 21.49 -24.60 -15.32
N SER A 279 21.13 -25.08 -16.50
CA SER A 279 20.16 -26.17 -16.66
C SER A 279 20.63 -27.51 -16.06
N THR A 280 21.88 -27.63 -15.61
CA THR A 280 22.44 -28.79 -14.94
C THR A 280 22.43 -28.65 -13.40
N GLY A 281 21.96 -27.52 -12.89
CA GLY A 281 21.92 -27.19 -11.43
C GLY A 281 23.23 -26.66 -10.88
N ARG A 282 24.19 -26.28 -11.73
CA ARG A 282 25.48 -25.70 -11.30
C ARG A 282 25.38 -24.18 -11.23
N PHE A 283 26.07 -23.59 -10.25
CA PHE A 283 26.24 -22.15 -10.19
C PHE A 283 27.15 -21.65 -11.30
N VAL A 284 26.67 -20.68 -12.07
CA VAL A 284 27.45 -20.00 -13.11
C VAL A 284 28.37 -18.96 -12.46
N SER A 285 29.65 -18.94 -12.86
CA SER A 285 30.58 -17.94 -12.36
C SER A 285 30.16 -16.52 -12.78
N THR A 286 30.10 -15.63 -11.83
CA THR A 286 29.76 -14.22 -12.03
C THR A 286 30.93 -13.34 -12.42
N SER A 287 32.11 -13.92 -12.72
CA SER A 287 33.31 -13.16 -13.12
C SER A 287 33.25 -12.54 -14.51
N SER A 288 32.38 -13.05 -15.38
CA SER A 288 32.21 -12.59 -16.79
C SER A 288 30.79 -12.12 -17.06
N ILE A 289 30.36 -11.11 -16.30
CA ILE A 289 29.05 -10.48 -16.42
C ILE A 289 29.17 -9.19 -17.21
N SER A 290 28.29 -8.98 -18.17
CA SER A 290 28.00 -7.68 -18.75
C SER A 290 26.68 -7.17 -18.24
N LEU A 291 26.69 -6.05 -17.56
CA LEU A 291 25.50 -5.40 -16.98
C LEU A 291 25.35 -4.01 -17.58
N VAL A 292 24.18 -3.75 -18.17
CA VAL A 292 23.85 -2.43 -18.73
C VAL A 292 22.53 -1.99 -18.12
N THR A 293 22.50 -0.81 -17.55
CA THR A 293 21.27 -0.19 -17.07
C THR A 293 20.50 0.35 -18.27
N VAL A 294 19.29 -0.13 -18.48
CA VAL A 294 18.36 0.35 -19.51
C VAL A 294 17.61 1.56 -18.95
N ASP A 295 16.93 1.38 -17.82
CA ASP A 295 16.24 2.45 -17.10
C ASP A 295 16.68 2.45 -15.64
N GLY A 296 17.01 3.65 -15.14
CA GLY A 296 17.32 3.83 -13.72
C GLY A 296 16.11 3.62 -12.83
N ALA A 297 16.35 3.46 -11.54
CA ALA A 297 15.26 3.26 -10.58
C ALA A 297 14.32 4.48 -10.54
N GLN A 298 13.05 4.24 -10.72
CA GLN A 298 11.97 5.22 -10.76
C GLN A 298 10.66 4.62 -10.25
N ASP A 299 9.61 5.45 -10.16
CA ASP A 299 8.25 5.04 -9.76
C ASP A 299 8.13 4.56 -8.31
N GLY A 300 9.14 4.80 -7.47
CA GLY A 300 9.00 4.64 -6.03
C GLY A 300 8.10 5.72 -5.45
N GLU A 301 7.13 5.33 -4.63
CA GLU A 301 6.20 6.24 -3.95
C GLU A 301 6.17 5.93 -2.45
N ASP A 302 5.96 6.98 -1.65
CA ASP A 302 5.75 6.83 -0.22
C ASP A 302 4.30 6.43 0.08
N LEU A 303 4.04 6.05 1.33
CA LEU A 303 2.72 5.69 1.81
C LEU A 303 1.68 6.78 1.47
N GLU A 304 0.50 6.37 1.03
CA GLU A 304 -0.56 7.31 0.65
C GLU A 304 -0.90 8.29 1.78
N THR A 305 -0.91 9.58 1.47
CA THR A 305 -1.20 10.64 2.44
C THR A 305 -2.67 10.66 2.84
N THR A 306 -2.98 11.14 4.05
CA THR A 306 -4.36 11.30 4.53
C THR A 306 -5.22 12.15 3.60
N LEU A 307 -4.64 13.20 2.97
CA LEU A 307 -5.34 14.04 2.01
C LEU A 307 -5.70 13.26 0.73
N SER A 308 -4.79 12.42 0.26
CA SER A 308 -5.05 11.55 -0.90
C SER A 308 -6.16 10.54 -0.60
N ILE A 309 -6.12 9.91 0.59
CA ILE A 309 -7.17 8.96 1.02
C ILE A 309 -8.53 9.63 1.05
N LYS A 310 -8.64 10.82 1.66
CA LYS A 310 -9.88 11.61 1.71
C LYS A 310 -10.43 11.94 0.33
N PHE A 311 -9.53 12.21 -0.62
CA PHE A 311 -9.90 12.51 -1.99
C PHE A 311 -10.33 11.27 -2.78
N ASN A 312 -9.61 10.15 -2.62
CA ASN A 312 -9.79 8.95 -3.41
C ASN A 312 -10.90 8.02 -2.89
N ALA A 313 -11.05 7.86 -1.56
CA ALA A 313 -12.00 6.91 -0.99
C ALA A 313 -13.46 7.14 -1.43
N PRO A 314 -14.03 8.37 -1.41
CA PRO A 314 -15.37 8.61 -1.91
C PRO A 314 -15.51 8.36 -3.42
N ARG A 315 -14.45 8.63 -4.21
CA ARG A 315 -14.45 8.39 -5.66
C ARG A 315 -14.40 6.90 -5.99
N ALA A 316 -13.59 6.13 -5.26
CA ALA A 316 -13.55 4.68 -5.37
C ALA A 316 -14.93 4.06 -5.08
N PHE A 317 -15.58 4.52 -4.00
CA PHE A 317 -16.92 4.08 -3.63
C PHE A 317 -17.97 4.41 -4.71
N ASN A 318 -17.94 5.63 -5.24
CA ASN A 318 -18.89 6.07 -6.25
C ASN A 318 -18.70 5.33 -7.58
N SER A 319 -17.44 5.13 -8.00
CA SER A 319 -17.12 4.49 -9.28
C SER A 319 -17.40 2.98 -9.27
N GLN A 320 -17.28 2.31 -8.11
CA GLN A 320 -17.43 0.85 -7.99
C GLN A 320 -16.66 0.08 -9.09
N ASN A 321 -15.44 0.52 -9.40
CA ASN A 321 -14.60 0.04 -10.50
C ASN A 321 -15.25 0.14 -11.89
N ARG A 322 -16.22 1.04 -12.09
CA ARG A 322 -16.86 1.32 -13.38
C ARG A 322 -16.71 2.79 -13.74
N ALA A 323 -16.26 3.07 -14.96
CA ALA A 323 -16.14 4.43 -15.47
C ALA A 323 -17.47 4.82 -16.18
N VAL A 324 -18.29 5.62 -15.52
CA VAL A 324 -19.58 6.11 -16.04
C VAL A 324 -19.59 7.62 -16.12
N THR A 325 -19.14 8.31 -15.07
CA THR A 325 -19.07 9.77 -14.99
C THR A 325 -17.67 10.29 -15.32
N GLU A 326 -17.53 11.57 -15.62
CA GLU A 326 -16.23 12.22 -15.86
C GLU A 326 -15.26 11.99 -14.70
N SER A 327 -15.74 12.13 -13.47
CA SER A 327 -14.95 11.91 -12.27
C SER A 327 -14.50 10.44 -12.10
N ASP A 328 -15.31 9.48 -12.59
CA ASP A 328 -14.92 8.06 -12.56
C ASP A 328 -13.78 7.78 -13.54
N TYR A 329 -13.86 8.35 -14.76
CA TYR A 329 -12.78 8.25 -15.74
C TYR A 329 -11.48 8.85 -15.21
N GLU A 330 -11.54 10.02 -14.58
CA GLU A 330 -10.36 10.66 -13.99
C GLU A 330 -9.75 9.79 -12.87
N TYR A 331 -10.58 9.27 -11.98
CA TYR A 331 -10.16 8.42 -10.88
C TYR A 331 -9.55 7.10 -11.38
N ILE A 332 -10.28 6.37 -12.26
CA ILE A 332 -9.83 5.06 -12.75
C ILE A 332 -8.56 5.21 -13.60
N THR A 333 -8.46 6.26 -14.42
CA THR A 333 -7.24 6.51 -15.21
C THR A 333 -6.03 6.73 -14.29
N LYS A 334 -6.18 7.50 -13.21
CA LYS A 334 -5.10 7.66 -12.22
C LYS A 334 -4.80 6.38 -11.44
N LYS A 335 -5.81 5.54 -11.17
CA LYS A 335 -5.62 4.23 -10.53
C LYS A 335 -4.78 3.31 -11.43
N VAL A 336 -5.08 3.25 -12.73
CA VAL A 336 -4.39 2.39 -13.70
C VAL A 336 -3.03 2.95 -14.09
N TYR A 337 -2.92 4.27 -14.20
CA TYR A 337 -1.69 4.97 -14.58
C TYR A 337 -1.35 6.09 -13.58
N PRO A 338 -0.74 5.76 -12.44
CA PRO A 338 -0.44 6.70 -11.36
C PRO A 338 0.49 7.85 -11.77
N GLN A 339 1.32 7.64 -12.80
CA GLN A 339 2.28 8.64 -13.30
C GLN A 339 1.63 9.81 -14.04
N ALA A 340 0.33 9.73 -14.36
CA ALA A 340 -0.38 10.82 -15.00
C ALA A 340 -0.41 12.05 -14.07
N LYS A 341 0.27 13.12 -14.46
CA LYS A 341 0.32 14.39 -13.69
C LYS A 341 -1.05 15.06 -13.60
N ALA A 342 -1.82 15.02 -14.68
CA ALA A 342 -3.17 15.52 -14.73
C ALA A 342 -4.02 14.64 -15.65
N VAL A 343 -5.26 14.38 -15.26
CA VAL A 343 -6.25 13.67 -16.06
C VAL A 343 -7.50 14.54 -16.07
N THR A 344 -8.03 14.82 -17.23
CA THR A 344 -9.31 15.52 -17.38
C THR A 344 -10.17 14.72 -18.34
N ALA A 345 -11.35 14.32 -17.88
CA ALA A 345 -12.38 13.70 -18.70
C ALA A 345 -13.42 14.76 -19.07
N VAL A 346 -13.83 14.78 -20.32
CA VAL A 346 -14.84 15.73 -20.82
C VAL A 346 -16.05 14.97 -21.35
N SER A 347 -17.22 15.33 -20.87
CA SER A 347 -18.48 14.74 -21.35
C SER A 347 -18.80 15.19 -22.77
N TYR A 348 -19.40 14.30 -23.51
CA TYR A 348 -19.82 14.52 -24.90
C TYR A 348 -20.71 15.75 -25.11
N THR A 349 -21.47 16.14 -24.11
CA THR A 349 -22.39 17.28 -24.16
C THR A 349 -21.69 18.64 -24.24
N HIS A 350 -20.39 18.70 -23.91
CA HIS A 350 -19.58 19.91 -23.96
C HIS A 350 -18.76 20.05 -25.25
N LEU A 351 -18.78 19.05 -26.14
CA LEU A 351 -18.10 19.10 -27.42
C LEU A 351 -18.94 19.95 -28.40
N ARG A 352 -18.30 20.93 -29.04
CA ARG A 352 -18.93 21.73 -30.09
C ARG A 352 -19.27 20.84 -31.29
N ALA A 353 -20.34 21.16 -31.98
CA ALA A 353 -20.88 20.41 -33.13
C ALA A 353 -19.92 20.17 -34.31
N HIS A 354 -18.68 20.71 -34.25
CA HIS A 354 -17.64 20.62 -35.29
C HIS A 354 -16.46 19.76 -34.92
N GLU A 355 -16.43 19.14 -33.71
CA GLU A 355 -15.35 18.25 -33.32
C GLU A 355 -15.62 16.84 -33.86
N THR A 356 -14.64 16.26 -34.53
CA THR A 356 -14.75 14.95 -35.17
C THR A 356 -14.74 13.82 -34.12
N ARG A 357 -15.20 12.65 -34.55
CA ARG A 357 -15.34 11.45 -33.67
C ARG A 357 -14.01 10.99 -33.08
N GLU A 358 -12.90 11.43 -33.64
CA GLU A 358 -11.50 11.09 -33.24
C GLU A 358 -11.00 11.92 -32.06
N ASP A 359 -11.66 13.06 -31.75
CA ASP A 359 -11.29 13.94 -30.63
C ASP A 359 -11.88 13.51 -29.28
N ARG A 360 -12.49 12.32 -29.22
CA ARG A 360 -13.20 11.78 -28.07
C ARG A 360 -12.32 10.96 -27.11
N VAL A 361 -11.06 11.20 -27.08
CA VAL A 361 -10.11 10.48 -26.22
C VAL A 361 -9.80 11.33 -25.00
N CYS A 362 -9.73 10.69 -23.81
CA CYS A 362 -9.15 11.31 -22.63
C CYS A 362 -7.81 11.94 -23.00
N ARG A 363 -7.66 13.25 -22.88
CA ARG A 363 -6.35 13.90 -23.01
C ARG A 363 -5.54 13.58 -21.75
N LEU A 364 -4.63 12.62 -21.87
CA LEU A 364 -3.60 12.39 -20.89
C LEU A 364 -2.53 13.47 -21.10
N VAL A 365 -2.36 14.35 -20.14
CA VAL A 365 -1.21 15.26 -20.08
C VAL A 365 -0.13 14.57 -19.28
N VAL A 366 0.86 14.04 -19.96
CA VAL A 366 2.04 13.37 -19.35
C VAL A 366 3.04 14.40 -18.88
#